data_1864be239e524e728bf3500121d06baa
#
_entry.id   1864be239e524e728bf3500121d06baa
#
_cell.length_a   1.000
_cell.length_b   1.000
_cell.length_c   1.000
_cell.angle_alpha   90.00
_cell.angle_beta   90.00
_cell.angle_gamma   90.00
#
_symmetry.space_group_name_H-M   'P 1'
#
loop_
_entity.id
_entity.type
_entity.pdbx_description
1 polymer ?
#
loop_
_entity_poly.entity_id
_entity_poly.type
_entity_poly.pdbx_seq_one_letter_code
_entity_poly.pdbx_strand_id
1 'polypeptide(L)'
;MTNRDRAILHLRIHRPSFEVYAQLFSVLADVSPVVQALPPDGALMDVTGALGYFDRTPAGLADLLQTRLLARYGLTVSVGGGPTRMIATMAAEACAPGEVLVLDPDPASVTKFLRARPVRALPGVGPALLRGLVRYGIESVGDLADLPPSTLQRIAGGSTGRLLHQRAHGIDPRGATVGGPPASIAAGRRFERDVLDPDEVRQALLALATDLGARLRTAGKTARGVELQVTYADRSTTTRLFAALGLQRARVRAVTARVNGLAAAERSFVQLTLDAATENNRVLEPVLDKANGRWGTGTVHPAALTNPKSHATRPTLRPRHPDRP
;
A
#
# COMPACT_ATOMS: atom_id res chain seq x y z
N MET A 1 21.52 -5.00 22.56
CA MET A 1 20.08 -4.76 22.86
C MET A 1 19.31 -5.97 22.40
N THR A 2 18.74 -6.70 23.32
CA THR A 2 17.83 -7.80 23.03
C THR A 2 16.55 -7.26 22.41
N ASN A 3 15.87 -8.02 21.59
CA ASN A 3 14.59 -7.62 20.93
C ASN A 3 13.48 -7.24 21.94
N ARG A 4 13.70 -7.50 23.22
CA ARG A 4 12.78 -7.23 24.35
C ARG A 4 12.80 -5.76 24.83
N ASP A 5 13.86 -5.01 24.52
CA ASP A 5 14.01 -3.64 25.03
C ASP A 5 13.56 -2.57 24.02
N ARG A 6 12.96 -3.01 22.92
CA ARG A 6 12.49 -2.09 21.87
C ARG A 6 11.05 -1.65 22.11
N ALA A 7 10.77 -0.39 21.80
CA ALA A 7 9.45 0.17 21.73
C ALA A 7 9.15 0.60 20.28
N ILE A 8 8.35 -0.19 19.61
CA ILE A 8 7.94 0.06 18.22
C ILE A 8 6.50 0.51 18.20
N LEU A 9 6.21 1.61 17.51
CA LEU A 9 4.85 2.09 17.26
C LEU A 9 4.51 1.92 15.78
N HIS A 10 3.29 1.47 15.50
CA HIS A 10 2.70 1.45 14.17
C HIS A 10 1.49 2.39 14.17
N LEU A 11 1.55 3.42 13.36
CA LEU A 11 0.47 4.38 13.16
C LEU A 11 -0.34 4.00 11.93
N ARG A 12 -1.67 3.90 12.06
CA ARG A 12 -2.61 3.84 10.95
C ARG A 12 -3.35 5.15 10.87
N ILE A 13 -3.11 5.86 9.78
CA ILE A 13 -3.68 7.18 9.52
C ILE A 13 -4.96 6.98 8.72
N HIS A 14 -6.10 7.44 9.24
CA HIS A 14 -7.38 7.22 8.59
C HIS A 14 -7.64 8.25 7.49
N ARG A 15 -7.67 7.76 6.23
CA ARG A 15 -7.98 8.53 5.01
C ARG A 15 -7.12 9.79 4.82
N PRO A 16 -5.79 9.71 4.94
CA PRO A 16 -4.95 10.85 4.64
C PRO A 16 -5.01 11.14 3.12
N SER A 17 -4.98 12.42 2.74
CA SER A 17 -4.59 12.74 1.36
C SER A 17 -3.11 12.40 1.17
N PHE A 18 -2.69 12.19 -0.07
CA PHE A 18 -1.28 11.89 -0.35
C PHE A 18 -0.35 13.01 0.11
N GLU A 19 -0.76 14.27 -0.04
CA GLU A 19 0.01 15.44 0.37
C GLU A 19 0.18 15.49 1.88
N VAL A 20 -0.91 15.31 2.62
CA VAL A 20 -0.87 15.29 4.09
C VAL A 20 -0.08 14.09 4.58
N TYR A 21 -0.21 12.91 3.94
CA TYR A 21 0.61 11.75 4.27
C TYR A 21 2.12 12.02 4.13
N ALA A 22 2.53 12.76 3.11
CA ALA A 22 3.95 13.14 2.96
C ALA A 22 4.42 14.15 4.01
N GLN A 23 3.55 15.08 4.43
CA GLN A 23 3.87 16.14 5.38
C GLN A 23 3.96 15.65 6.83
N LEU A 24 3.15 14.64 7.21
CA LEU A 24 3.11 14.15 8.59
C LEU A 24 4.45 13.56 9.06
N PHE A 25 5.31 13.13 8.13
CA PHE A 25 6.62 12.57 8.49
C PHE A 25 7.55 13.57 9.18
N SER A 26 7.39 14.87 8.97
CA SER A 26 8.10 15.88 9.74
C SER A 26 7.74 15.84 11.21
N VAL A 27 6.44 15.68 11.53
CA VAL A 27 5.96 15.57 12.92
C VAL A 27 6.41 14.26 13.56
N LEU A 28 6.46 13.16 12.80
CA LEU A 28 6.97 11.89 13.30
C LEU A 28 8.48 11.95 13.57
N ALA A 29 9.23 12.62 12.69
CA ALA A 29 10.68 12.81 12.83
C ALA A 29 11.05 13.69 14.04
N ASP A 30 10.18 14.61 14.47
CA ASP A 30 10.36 15.38 15.71
C ASP A 30 10.35 14.49 16.97
N VAL A 31 9.79 13.29 16.89
CA VAL A 31 9.72 12.33 18.01
C VAL A 31 10.80 11.26 17.91
N SER A 32 11.05 10.73 16.71
CA SER A 32 12.07 9.70 16.50
C SER A 32 12.72 9.84 15.11
N PRO A 33 14.04 9.72 15.01
CA PRO A 33 14.73 9.70 13.72
C PRO A 33 14.48 8.39 12.92
N VAL A 34 13.99 7.35 13.59
CA VAL A 34 13.75 6.04 12.97
C VAL A 34 12.28 5.92 12.62
N VAL A 35 11.91 6.48 11.48
CA VAL A 35 10.54 6.44 10.94
C VAL A 35 10.58 5.77 9.57
N GLN A 36 9.73 4.77 9.39
CA GLN A 36 9.50 4.06 8.13
C GLN A 36 8.10 4.36 7.60
N ALA A 37 8.01 4.87 6.39
CA ALA A 37 6.73 5.00 5.71
C ALA A 37 6.19 3.62 5.29
N LEU A 38 4.90 3.40 5.53
CA LEU A 38 4.12 2.25 5.07
C LEU A 38 2.91 2.75 4.28
N PRO A 39 3.13 3.18 3.01
CA PRO A 39 2.04 3.73 2.21
C PRO A 39 0.90 2.72 1.99
N PRO A 40 -0.36 3.20 1.81
CA PRO A 40 -0.74 4.61 1.61
C PRO A 40 -0.99 5.38 2.91
N ASP A 41 -1.15 4.71 4.04
CA ASP A 41 -1.76 5.25 5.26
C ASP A 41 -1.10 4.79 6.56
N GLY A 42 0.08 4.18 6.48
CA GLY A 42 0.80 3.65 7.64
C GLY A 42 2.17 4.31 7.87
N ALA A 43 2.61 4.30 9.12
CA ALA A 43 3.97 4.61 9.50
C ALA A 43 4.43 3.69 10.65
N LEU A 44 5.68 3.28 10.62
CA LEU A 44 6.31 2.50 11.68
C LEU A 44 7.46 3.32 12.28
N MET A 45 7.53 3.37 13.61
CA MET A 45 8.52 4.14 14.33
C MET A 45 9.22 3.28 15.38
N ASP A 46 10.52 3.40 15.52
CA ASP A 46 11.25 2.93 16.70
C ASP A 46 11.39 4.11 17.66
N VAL A 47 10.65 4.08 18.76
CA VAL A 47 10.62 5.15 19.76
C VAL A 47 11.46 4.83 21.00
N THR A 48 12.23 3.75 20.97
CA THR A 48 13.04 3.30 22.10
C THR A 48 13.93 4.42 22.67
N GLY A 49 14.64 5.13 21.80
CA GLY A 49 15.51 6.24 22.19
C GLY A 49 14.75 7.50 22.61
N ALA A 50 13.47 7.64 22.26
CA ALA A 50 12.67 8.80 22.57
C ALA A 50 12.04 8.75 23.99
N LEU A 51 11.90 7.57 24.56
CA LEU A 51 11.22 7.37 25.85
C LEU A 51 11.86 8.24 26.97
N GLY A 52 13.19 8.16 27.10
CA GLY A 52 13.90 8.94 28.12
C GLY A 52 13.94 10.44 27.79
N TYR A 53 14.02 10.82 26.51
CA TYR A 53 14.04 12.22 26.11
C TYR A 53 12.73 12.96 26.41
N PHE A 54 11.59 12.30 26.18
CA PHE A 54 10.27 12.87 26.41
C PHE A 54 9.74 12.58 27.81
N ASP A 55 10.43 11.78 28.62
CA ASP A 55 9.97 11.29 29.92
C ASP A 55 8.55 10.68 29.81
N ARG A 56 8.37 9.80 28.84
CA ARG A 56 7.07 9.17 28.53
C ARG A 56 7.21 7.68 28.30
N THR A 57 6.11 6.98 28.61
CA THR A 57 5.92 5.58 28.19
C THR A 57 5.64 5.49 26.70
N PRO A 58 5.78 4.32 26.06
CA PRO A 58 5.38 4.13 24.67
C PRO A 58 3.93 4.51 24.38
N ALA A 59 3.00 4.24 25.33
CA ALA A 59 1.61 4.68 25.23
C ALA A 59 1.49 6.22 25.29
N GLY A 60 2.20 6.86 26.20
CA GLY A 60 2.20 8.33 26.30
C GLY A 60 2.81 9.03 25.08
N LEU A 61 3.78 8.39 24.36
CA LEU A 61 4.25 8.88 23.06
C LEU A 61 3.21 8.66 21.96
N ALA A 62 2.48 7.56 21.99
CA ALA A 62 1.39 7.31 21.05
C ALA A 62 0.30 8.38 21.17
N ASP A 63 -0.13 8.71 22.40
CA ASP A 63 -1.12 9.76 22.66
C ASP A 63 -0.62 11.14 22.21
N LEU A 64 0.66 11.44 22.45
CA LEU A 64 1.29 12.68 21.98
C LEU A 64 1.25 12.79 20.44
N LEU A 65 1.57 11.71 19.75
CA LEU A 65 1.55 11.65 18.27
C LEU A 65 0.12 11.81 17.74
N GLN A 66 -0.86 11.13 18.32
CA GLN A 66 -2.27 11.31 17.95
C GLN A 66 -2.72 12.76 18.12
N THR A 67 -2.44 13.36 19.26
CA THR A 67 -2.80 14.75 19.57
C THR A 67 -2.16 15.71 18.55
N ARG A 68 -0.87 15.55 18.24
CA ARG A 68 -0.16 16.41 17.28
C ARG A 68 -0.71 16.26 15.85
N LEU A 69 -1.00 15.04 15.41
CA LEU A 69 -1.52 14.78 14.07
C LEU A 69 -2.97 15.25 13.94
N LEU A 70 -3.77 15.10 14.97
CA LEU A 70 -5.13 15.64 15.01
C LEU A 70 -5.12 17.18 14.99
N ALA A 71 -4.33 17.82 15.84
CA ALA A 71 -4.28 19.27 15.96
C ALA A 71 -3.73 19.93 14.68
N ARG A 72 -2.73 19.32 14.02
CA ARG A 72 -2.07 19.93 12.87
C ARG A 72 -2.73 19.62 11.53
N TYR A 73 -3.33 18.44 11.39
CA TYR A 73 -3.86 17.96 10.11
C TYR A 73 -5.32 17.51 10.17
N GLY A 74 -5.96 17.53 11.34
CA GLY A 74 -7.33 17.01 11.50
C GLY A 74 -7.46 15.51 11.28
N LEU A 75 -6.34 14.76 11.38
CA LEU A 75 -6.32 13.33 11.08
C LEU A 75 -6.59 12.48 12.33
N THR A 76 -7.49 11.52 12.17
CA THR A 76 -7.66 10.44 13.13
C THR A 76 -6.59 9.38 12.88
N VAL A 77 -5.90 8.95 13.94
CA VAL A 77 -4.82 7.96 13.85
C VAL A 77 -5.05 6.87 14.89
N SER A 78 -4.99 5.60 14.50
CA SER A 78 -4.89 4.48 15.44
C SER A 78 -3.44 4.10 15.62
N VAL A 79 -3.02 3.81 16.86
CA VAL A 79 -1.63 3.47 17.15
C VAL A 79 -1.56 2.13 17.86
N GLY A 80 -0.85 1.20 17.25
CA GLY A 80 -0.43 -0.05 17.90
C GLY A 80 1.02 0.02 18.34
N GLY A 81 1.33 -0.52 19.51
CA GLY A 81 2.68 -0.56 20.03
C GLY A 81 3.09 -1.92 20.58
N GLY A 82 4.39 -2.17 20.62
CA GLY A 82 4.93 -3.39 21.21
C GLY A 82 6.44 -3.58 20.98
N PRO A 83 7.02 -4.69 21.49
CA PRO A 83 8.46 -4.92 21.44
C PRO A 83 8.99 -5.26 20.04
N THR A 84 8.13 -5.63 19.11
CA THR A 84 8.51 -5.94 17.74
C THR A 84 7.62 -5.25 16.74
N ARG A 85 8.14 -5.04 15.53
CA ARG A 85 7.39 -4.53 14.38
C ARG A 85 6.08 -5.29 14.16
N MET A 86 6.13 -6.61 14.23
CA MET A 86 4.98 -7.47 14.03
C MET A 86 3.90 -7.23 15.08
N ILE A 87 4.26 -7.18 16.35
CA ILE A 87 3.34 -6.94 17.46
C ILE A 87 2.69 -5.56 17.32
N ALA A 88 3.48 -4.52 17.06
CA ALA A 88 2.97 -3.17 16.84
C ALA A 88 1.97 -3.11 15.66
N THR A 89 2.27 -3.81 14.55
CA THR A 89 1.36 -3.89 13.39
C THR A 89 0.06 -4.60 13.76
N MET A 90 0.13 -5.76 14.39
CA MET A 90 -1.06 -6.53 14.80
C MET A 90 -1.90 -5.78 15.84
N ALA A 91 -1.27 -5.02 16.73
CA ALA A 91 -1.96 -4.15 17.68
C ALA A 91 -2.70 -3.02 16.95
N ALA A 92 -2.03 -2.32 16.01
CA ALA A 92 -2.66 -1.26 15.22
C ALA A 92 -3.83 -1.76 14.35
N GLU A 93 -3.73 -2.98 13.80
CA GLU A 93 -4.81 -3.60 13.03
C GLU A 93 -6.01 -3.99 13.91
N ALA A 94 -5.78 -4.22 15.20
CA ALA A 94 -6.82 -4.55 16.16
C ALA A 94 -7.54 -3.33 16.72
N CYS A 95 -6.96 -2.12 16.56
CA CYS A 95 -7.54 -0.86 17.04
C CYS A 95 -8.71 -0.40 16.18
N ALA A 96 -9.75 0.14 16.83
CA ALA A 96 -10.72 1.01 16.18
C ALA A 96 -10.08 2.35 15.76
N PRO A 97 -10.71 3.13 14.84
CA PRO A 97 -10.23 4.45 14.50
C PRO A 97 -10.08 5.37 15.73
N GLY A 98 -8.86 5.91 15.92
CA GLY A 98 -8.54 6.79 17.05
C GLY A 98 -8.14 6.06 18.33
N GLU A 99 -8.07 4.74 18.33
CA GLU A 99 -7.68 3.95 19.51
C GLU A 99 -6.16 3.74 19.58
N VAL A 100 -5.65 3.63 20.81
CA VAL A 100 -4.26 3.28 21.13
C VAL A 100 -4.22 1.95 21.84
N LEU A 101 -3.42 1.01 21.32
CA LEU A 101 -3.16 -0.28 21.94
C LEU A 101 -1.66 -0.55 21.98
N VAL A 102 -1.03 -0.29 23.12
CA VAL A 102 0.40 -0.57 23.32
C VAL A 102 0.54 -1.74 24.29
N LEU A 103 1.26 -2.76 23.83
CA LEU A 103 1.53 -3.95 24.62
C LEU A 103 2.82 -3.79 25.40
N ASP A 104 2.79 -4.21 26.65
CA ASP A 104 3.98 -4.32 27.46
C ASP A 104 4.96 -5.33 26.83
N PRO A 105 6.27 -5.10 26.95
CA PRO A 105 7.29 -6.01 26.41
C PRO A 105 7.36 -7.35 27.18
N ASP A 106 6.57 -7.51 28.25
CA ASP A 106 6.48 -8.76 28.98
C ASP A 106 6.04 -9.94 28.09
N PRO A 107 6.80 -11.05 28.10
CA PRO A 107 6.48 -12.21 27.28
C PRO A 107 5.09 -12.80 27.51
N ALA A 108 4.57 -12.74 28.73
CA ALA A 108 3.25 -13.27 29.04
C ALA A 108 2.14 -12.43 28.40
N SER A 109 2.26 -11.11 28.46
CA SER A 109 1.35 -10.15 27.80
C SER A 109 1.34 -10.33 26.29
N VAL A 110 2.53 -10.42 25.66
CA VAL A 110 2.67 -10.65 24.22
C VAL A 110 2.06 -12.00 23.81
N THR A 111 2.33 -13.06 24.58
CA THR A 111 1.80 -14.41 24.31
C THR A 111 0.29 -14.42 24.43
N LYS A 112 -0.28 -13.83 25.50
CA LYS A 112 -1.73 -13.70 25.69
C LYS A 112 -2.39 -12.98 24.52
N PHE A 113 -1.81 -11.85 24.10
CA PHE A 113 -2.32 -11.09 22.96
C PHE A 113 -2.31 -11.91 21.67
N LEU A 114 -1.19 -12.57 21.35
CA LEU A 114 -1.02 -13.34 20.12
C LEU A 114 -1.97 -14.53 20.06
N ARG A 115 -2.00 -15.34 21.11
CA ARG A 115 -2.78 -16.60 21.15
C ARG A 115 -4.29 -16.36 20.91
N ALA A 116 -4.82 -15.22 21.37
CA ALA A 116 -6.22 -14.85 21.18
C ALA A 116 -6.55 -14.37 19.76
N ARG A 117 -5.56 -14.13 18.88
CA ARG A 117 -5.80 -13.63 17.54
C ARG A 117 -6.16 -14.74 16.55
N PRO A 118 -7.07 -14.47 15.58
CA PRO A 118 -7.32 -15.41 14.52
C PRO A 118 -6.05 -15.61 13.67
N VAL A 119 -5.80 -16.82 13.21
CA VAL A 119 -4.58 -17.18 12.47
C VAL A 119 -4.37 -16.32 11.22
N ARG A 120 -5.46 -15.82 10.61
CA ARG A 120 -5.40 -14.89 9.46
C ARG A 120 -4.72 -13.55 9.78
N ALA A 121 -4.72 -13.14 11.05
CA ALA A 121 -4.09 -11.90 11.48
C ALA A 121 -2.56 -12.02 11.58
N LEU A 122 -2.02 -13.25 11.58
CA LEU A 122 -0.57 -13.45 11.64
C LEU A 122 0.07 -13.09 10.29
N PRO A 123 1.01 -12.13 10.25
CA PRO A 123 1.70 -11.78 9.02
C PRO A 123 2.34 -12.99 8.35
N GLY A 124 2.10 -13.17 7.04
CA GLY A 124 2.56 -14.32 6.27
C GLY A 124 1.51 -15.40 6.07
N VAL A 125 0.36 -15.32 6.72
CA VAL A 125 -0.79 -16.17 6.43
C VAL A 125 -1.65 -15.54 5.34
N GLY A 126 -1.37 -15.90 4.09
CA GLY A 126 -2.18 -15.48 2.95
C GLY A 126 -3.41 -16.38 2.75
N PRO A 127 -4.35 -15.98 1.85
CA PRO A 127 -5.64 -16.70 1.66
C PRO A 127 -5.50 -18.18 1.31
N ALA A 128 -4.47 -18.56 0.53
CA ALA A 128 -4.23 -19.96 0.16
C ALA A 128 -3.78 -20.79 1.36
N LEU A 129 -2.86 -20.26 2.16
CA LEU A 129 -2.36 -20.92 3.37
C LEU A 129 -3.43 -20.99 4.45
N LEU A 130 -4.22 -19.92 4.62
CA LEU A 130 -5.34 -19.88 5.55
C LEU A 130 -6.32 -21.05 5.31
N ARG A 131 -6.70 -21.28 4.04
CA ARG A 131 -7.57 -22.43 3.70
C ARG A 131 -6.93 -23.78 4.08
N GLY A 132 -5.61 -23.89 3.93
CA GLY A 132 -4.86 -25.07 4.37
C GLY A 132 -4.94 -25.25 5.88
N LEU A 133 -4.62 -24.20 6.65
CA LEU A 133 -4.60 -24.24 8.11
C LEU A 133 -5.98 -24.55 8.70
N VAL A 134 -7.03 -23.92 8.20
CA VAL A 134 -8.42 -24.16 8.65
C VAL A 134 -8.86 -25.61 8.42
N ARG A 135 -8.43 -26.27 7.33
CA ARG A 135 -8.69 -27.71 7.11
C ARG A 135 -8.10 -28.61 8.17
N TYR A 136 -7.04 -28.16 8.83
CA TYR A 136 -6.40 -28.86 9.96
C TYR A 136 -6.92 -28.38 11.32
N GLY A 137 -7.99 -27.58 11.36
CA GLY A 137 -8.56 -27.03 12.61
C GLY A 137 -7.74 -25.94 13.26
N ILE A 138 -6.81 -25.30 12.52
CA ILE A 138 -5.93 -24.23 13.03
C ILE A 138 -6.61 -22.89 12.73
N GLU A 139 -7.30 -22.33 13.70
CA GLU A 139 -8.09 -21.10 13.54
C GLU A 139 -7.46 -19.89 14.25
N SER A 140 -6.72 -20.13 15.33
CA SER A 140 -6.06 -19.10 16.13
C SER A 140 -4.52 -19.17 15.99
N VAL A 141 -3.87 -18.06 16.36
CA VAL A 141 -2.40 -18.04 16.50
C VAL A 141 -1.96 -18.97 17.64
N GLY A 142 -2.80 -19.17 18.66
CA GLY A 142 -2.57 -20.13 19.74
C GLY A 142 -2.47 -21.56 19.21
N ASP A 143 -3.44 -22.00 18.38
CA ASP A 143 -3.43 -23.34 17.78
C ASP A 143 -2.17 -23.55 16.94
N LEU A 144 -1.77 -22.49 16.18
CA LEU A 144 -0.56 -22.54 15.38
C LEU A 144 0.72 -22.62 16.22
N ALA A 145 0.77 -21.90 17.35
CA ALA A 145 1.91 -21.90 18.26
C ALA A 145 2.12 -23.26 18.95
N ASP A 146 1.03 -23.98 19.22
CA ASP A 146 1.05 -25.28 19.87
C ASP A 146 1.48 -26.43 18.93
N LEU A 147 1.56 -26.17 17.61
CA LEU A 147 2.01 -27.18 16.66
C LEU A 147 3.51 -27.38 16.71
N PRO A 148 3.96 -28.66 16.59
CA PRO A 148 5.38 -28.93 16.37
C PRO A 148 5.89 -28.22 15.09
N PRO A 149 7.11 -27.64 15.13
CA PRO A 149 7.68 -26.95 13.95
C PRO A 149 7.69 -27.80 12.68
N SER A 150 7.95 -29.11 12.80
CA SER A 150 7.95 -30.05 11.68
C SER A 150 6.57 -30.20 11.01
N THR A 151 5.51 -30.21 11.82
CA THR A 151 4.13 -30.27 11.30
C THR A 151 3.79 -29.01 10.53
N LEU A 152 4.14 -27.85 11.07
CA LEU A 152 3.89 -26.57 10.41
C LEU A 152 4.71 -26.43 9.12
N GLN A 153 5.96 -26.93 9.10
CA GLN A 153 6.78 -26.97 7.88
C GLN A 153 6.18 -27.87 6.80
N ARG A 154 5.56 -28.97 7.18
CA ARG A 154 4.88 -29.87 6.23
C ARG A 154 3.63 -29.22 5.61
N ILE A 155 2.88 -28.44 6.39
CA ILE A 155 1.65 -27.77 5.92
C ILE A 155 1.98 -26.53 5.07
N ALA A 156 2.92 -25.70 5.53
CA ALA A 156 3.20 -24.37 4.98
C ALA A 156 4.47 -24.31 4.09
N GLY A 157 5.24 -25.40 4.05
CA GLY A 157 6.57 -25.42 3.43
C GLY A 157 7.68 -25.06 4.42
N GLY A 158 8.89 -25.54 4.17
CA GLY A 158 9.98 -25.50 5.14
C GLY A 158 10.35 -24.10 5.66
N SER A 159 10.51 -23.12 4.78
CA SER A 159 10.88 -21.75 5.17
C SER A 159 9.70 -20.99 5.79
N THR A 160 8.52 -21.09 5.17
CA THR A 160 7.30 -20.43 5.66
C THR A 160 6.88 -21.00 7.00
N GLY A 161 6.91 -22.32 7.17
CA GLY A 161 6.55 -22.97 8.44
C GLY A 161 7.45 -22.53 9.60
N ARG A 162 8.77 -22.44 9.40
CA ARG A 162 9.70 -21.91 10.42
C ARG A 162 9.39 -20.47 10.77
N LEU A 163 9.15 -19.63 9.76
CA LEU A 163 8.85 -18.22 9.95
C LEU A 163 7.54 -18.03 10.72
N LEU A 164 6.49 -18.77 10.39
CA LEU A 164 5.21 -18.70 11.08
C LEU A 164 5.30 -19.20 12.53
N HIS A 165 6.05 -20.25 12.77
CA HIS A 165 6.30 -20.74 14.13
C HIS A 165 7.00 -19.67 14.97
N GLN A 166 8.05 -19.02 14.46
CA GLN A 166 8.71 -17.90 15.15
C GLN A 166 7.74 -16.75 15.43
N ARG A 167 6.95 -16.38 14.45
CA ARG A 167 5.97 -15.30 14.59
C ARG A 167 4.87 -15.59 15.59
N ALA A 168 4.39 -16.83 15.65
CA ALA A 168 3.40 -17.24 16.62
C ALA A 168 3.92 -17.14 18.07
N HIS A 169 5.24 -17.20 18.25
CA HIS A 169 5.92 -16.99 19.53
C HIS A 169 6.40 -15.52 19.73
N GLY A 170 5.94 -14.59 18.92
CA GLY A 170 6.28 -13.17 19.05
C GLY A 170 7.65 -12.77 18.52
N ILE A 171 8.38 -13.69 17.87
CA ILE A 171 9.73 -13.45 17.37
C ILE A 171 9.67 -12.82 15.98
N ASP A 172 10.11 -11.57 15.87
CA ASP A 172 10.33 -10.88 14.60
C ASP A 172 11.62 -10.05 14.70
N PRO A 173 12.72 -10.49 14.07
CA PRO A 173 14.01 -9.81 14.17
C PRO A 173 14.06 -8.48 13.37
N ARG A 174 13.07 -8.22 12.51
CA ARG A 174 13.04 -7.03 11.68
C ARG A 174 12.75 -5.79 12.53
N GLY A 175 13.57 -4.75 12.36
CA GLY A 175 13.34 -3.43 12.96
C GLY A 175 12.53 -2.51 12.04
N ALA A 176 12.24 -1.32 12.55
CA ALA A 176 11.89 -0.18 11.70
C ALA A 176 13.16 0.25 10.94
N THR A 177 13.03 0.50 9.64
CA THR A 177 14.11 1.02 8.81
C THR A 177 13.85 2.47 8.49
N VAL A 178 14.88 3.31 8.56
CA VAL A 178 14.74 4.70 8.15
C VAL A 178 14.33 4.75 6.68
N GLY A 179 13.16 5.29 6.42
CA GLY A 179 12.64 5.44 5.06
C GLY A 179 11.56 6.51 5.06
N GLY A 180 11.90 7.66 4.48
CA GLY A 180 10.97 8.77 4.27
C GLY A 180 9.77 8.39 3.40
N PRO A 181 8.90 9.36 3.07
CA PRO A 181 7.76 9.15 2.19
C PRO A 181 8.20 8.46 0.91
N PRO A 182 7.34 7.63 0.30
CA PRO A 182 7.75 6.72 -0.76
C PRO A 182 8.53 7.46 -1.85
N ALA A 183 9.73 6.99 -2.13
CA ALA A 183 10.55 7.50 -3.23
C ALA A 183 10.00 7.08 -4.61
N SER A 184 8.88 6.35 -4.63
CA SER A 184 8.23 5.84 -5.84
C SER A 184 6.71 5.77 -5.67
N ILE A 185 5.98 5.95 -6.77
CA ILE A 185 4.55 5.66 -6.87
C ILE A 185 4.39 4.51 -7.86
N ALA A 186 3.56 3.53 -7.52
CA ALA A 186 3.30 2.39 -8.39
C ALA A 186 1.80 2.21 -8.62
N ALA A 187 1.45 1.75 -9.82
CA ALA A 187 0.13 1.28 -10.17
C ALA A 187 0.27 -0.06 -10.89
N GLY A 188 -0.66 -0.99 -10.66
CA GLY A 188 -0.61 -2.31 -11.27
C GLY A 188 -1.99 -2.77 -11.71
N ARG A 189 -2.03 -3.57 -12.79
CA ARG A 189 -3.22 -4.25 -13.27
C ARG A 189 -2.95 -5.73 -13.39
N ARG A 190 -3.78 -6.53 -12.73
CA ARG A 190 -3.84 -7.98 -12.93
C ARG A 190 -5.00 -8.28 -13.87
N PHE A 191 -4.74 -9.11 -14.86
CA PHE A 191 -5.78 -9.56 -15.78
C PHE A 191 -6.56 -10.74 -15.14
N GLU A 192 -7.85 -10.80 -15.39
CA GLU A 192 -8.70 -11.91 -14.92
C GLU A 192 -8.35 -13.24 -15.61
N ARG A 193 -7.90 -13.15 -16.85
CA ARG A 193 -7.33 -14.24 -17.66
C ARG A 193 -5.97 -13.83 -18.18
N ASP A 194 -5.10 -14.81 -18.45
CA ASP A 194 -3.79 -14.55 -19.05
C ASP A 194 -3.98 -14.05 -20.50
N VAL A 195 -3.46 -12.87 -20.80
CA VAL A 195 -3.67 -12.13 -22.06
C VAL A 195 -2.50 -12.36 -23.03
N LEU A 196 -2.80 -12.66 -24.28
CA LEU A 196 -1.83 -12.78 -25.36
C LEU A 196 -1.91 -11.60 -26.34
N ASP A 197 -3.04 -10.89 -26.38
CA ASP A 197 -3.30 -9.77 -27.28
C ASP A 197 -2.43 -8.55 -26.86
N PRO A 198 -1.52 -8.07 -27.73
CA PRO A 198 -0.67 -6.92 -27.44
C PRO A 198 -1.48 -5.63 -27.24
N ASP A 199 -2.63 -5.48 -27.89
CA ASP A 199 -3.43 -4.27 -27.80
C ASP A 199 -4.14 -4.17 -26.46
N GLU A 200 -4.60 -5.30 -25.88
CA GLU A 200 -5.15 -5.34 -24.54
C GLU A 200 -4.08 -4.96 -23.47
N VAL A 201 -2.84 -5.46 -23.68
CA VAL A 201 -1.71 -5.08 -22.81
C VAL A 201 -1.37 -3.59 -22.96
N ARG A 202 -1.36 -3.06 -24.21
CA ARG A 202 -1.10 -1.65 -24.47
C ARG A 202 -2.15 -0.74 -23.83
N GLN A 203 -3.43 -1.09 -23.93
CA GLN A 203 -4.51 -0.36 -23.24
C GLN A 203 -4.33 -0.36 -21.72
N ALA A 204 -3.96 -1.51 -21.13
CA ALA A 204 -3.67 -1.59 -19.70
C ALA A 204 -2.51 -0.68 -19.30
N LEU A 205 -1.43 -0.65 -20.08
CA LEU A 205 -0.28 0.22 -19.83
C LEU A 205 -0.65 1.71 -19.95
N LEU A 206 -1.46 2.09 -20.93
CA LEU A 206 -1.94 3.45 -21.09
C LEU A 206 -2.81 3.88 -19.89
N ALA A 207 -3.68 2.99 -19.41
CA ALA A 207 -4.48 3.25 -18.21
C ALA A 207 -3.59 3.45 -16.96
N LEU A 208 -2.54 2.62 -16.80
CA LEU A 208 -1.59 2.77 -15.69
C LEU A 208 -0.79 4.07 -15.80
N ALA A 209 -0.37 4.46 -17.01
CA ALA A 209 0.34 5.72 -17.22
C ALA A 209 -0.54 6.93 -16.88
N THR A 210 -1.80 6.91 -17.29
CA THR A 210 -2.79 7.96 -16.98
C THR A 210 -3.02 8.06 -15.47
N ASP A 211 -3.22 6.94 -14.77
CA ASP A 211 -3.40 6.89 -13.31
C ASP A 211 -2.15 7.41 -12.57
N LEU A 212 -0.96 6.97 -12.96
CA LEU A 212 0.29 7.44 -12.36
C LEU A 212 0.52 8.94 -12.61
N GLY A 213 0.20 9.43 -13.82
CA GLY A 213 0.27 10.85 -14.16
C GLY A 213 -0.65 11.69 -13.28
N ALA A 214 -1.91 11.26 -13.10
CA ALA A 214 -2.87 11.92 -12.23
C ALA A 214 -2.39 11.96 -10.77
N ARG A 215 -1.87 10.84 -10.25
CA ARG A 215 -1.31 10.76 -8.88
C ARG A 215 -0.09 11.66 -8.70
N LEU A 216 0.79 11.75 -9.69
CA LEU A 216 1.95 12.64 -9.66
C LEU A 216 1.52 14.10 -9.62
N ARG A 217 0.56 14.51 -10.47
CA ARG A 217 0.04 15.88 -10.50
C ARG A 217 -0.67 16.25 -9.20
N THR A 218 -1.54 15.37 -8.69
CA THR A 218 -2.20 15.57 -7.38
C THR A 218 -1.19 15.72 -6.25
N ALA A 219 -0.07 15.01 -6.32
CA ALA A 219 1.01 15.09 -5.34
C ALA A 219 1.97 16.27 -5.56
N GLY A 220 1.80 17.09 -6.59
CA GLY A 220 2.72 18.16 -6.94
C GLY A 220 4.14 17.65 -7.24
N LYS A 221 4.27 16.43 -7.80
CA LYS A 221 5.54 15.75 -8.01
C LYS A 221 5.78 15.40 -9.47
N THR A 222 7.07 15.28 -9.80
CA THR A 222 7.55 14.70 -11.04
C THR A 222 8.41 13.48 -10.73
N ALA A 223 8.60 12.62 -11.73
CA ALA A 223 9.43 11.42 -11.62
C ALA A 223 10.58 11.47 -12.63
N ARG A 224 11.73 10.93 -12.25
CA ARG A 224 12.91 10.85 -13.12
C ARG A 224 12.97 9.56 -13.92
N GLY A 225 12.29 8.52 -13.45
CA GLY A 225 12.33 7.21 -14.09
C GLY A 225 11.00 6.49 -13.98
N VAL A 226 10.71 5.68 -14.98
CA VAL A 226 9.58 4.75 -15.02
C VAL A 226 10.13 3.34 -15.15
N GLU A 227 9.71 2.47 -14.24
CA GLU A 227 10.01 1.04 -14.27
C GLU A 227 8.74 0.29 -14.61
N LEU A 228 8.81 -0.60 -15.58
CA LEU A 228 7.71 -1.47 -15.95
C LEU A 228 8.06 -2.92 -15.59
N GLN A 229 7.18 -3.55 -14.85
CA GLN A 229 7.25 -4.96 -14.50
C GLN A 229 6.11 -5.72 -15.17
N VAL A 230 6.45 -6.74 -15.95
CA VAL A 230 5.48 -7.64 -16.60
C VAL A 230 5.62 -9.03 -16.00
N THR A 231 4.52 -9.56 -15.49
CA THR A 231 4.43 -10.94 -14.99
C THR A 231 3.69 -11.80 -15.99
N TYR A 232 4.31 -12.89 -16.40
CA TYR A 232 3.78 -13.83 -17.39
C TYR A 232 2.98 -14.97 -16.71
N ALA A 233 2.32 -15.78 -17.55
CA ALA A 233 1.49 -16.91 -17.09
C ALA A 233 2.28 -17.98 -16.33
N ASP A 234 3.54 -18.19 -16.69
CA ASP A 234 4.49 -19.10 -16.02
C ASP A 234 5.06 -18.55 -14.69
N ARG A 235 4.59 -17.34 -14.28
CA ARG A 235 5.06 -16.57 -13.12
C ARG A 235 6.46 -15.97 -13.27
N SER A 236 7.10 -16.10 -14.42
CA SER A 236 8.31 -15.34 -14.72
C SER A 236 8.00 -13.84 -14.77
N THR A 237 9.00 -13.02 -14.49
CA THR A 237 8.83 -11.57 -14.42
C THR A 237 9.95 -10.91 -15.23
N THR A 238 9.57 -9.96 -16.09
CA THR A 238 10.51 -9.09 -16.79
C THR A 238 10.35 -7.67 -16.27
N THR A 239 11.45 -7.05 -15.86
CA THR A 239 11.50 -5.65 -15.42
C THR A 239 12.31 -4.85 -16.42
N ARG A 240 11.79 -3.71 -16.88
CA ARG A 240 12.45 -2.81 -17.83
C ARG A 240 12.36 -1.36 -17.34
N LEU A 241 13.48 -0.68 -17.34
CA LEU A 241 13.55 0.78 -17.27
C LEU A 241 13.38 1.30 -18.71
N PHE A 242 12.53 2.27 -18.85
CA PHE A 242 12.05 2.93 -20.05
C PHE A 242 12.97 2.79 -21.30
N ALA A 243 12.77 1.79 -22.09
CA ALA A 243 13.26 1.63 -23.46
C ALA A 243 12.31 0.67 -24.18
N ALA A 244 12.26 0.73 -25.52
CA ALA A 244 11.32 0.01 -26.37
C ALA A 244 10.86 -1.35 -25.82
N LEU A 245 9.56 -1.47 -25.52
CA LEU A 245 8.90 -2.66 -25.00
C LEU A 245 8.83 -3.73 -26.10
N GLY A 246 9.90 -4.49 -26.24
CA GLY A 246 9.81 -5.79 -26.90
C GLY A 246 9.14 -6.77 -25.92
N LEU A 247 7.83 -6.81 -25.90
CA LEU A 247 7.11 -7.85 -25.15
C LEU A 247 7.38 -9.20 -25.83
N GLN A 248 7.81 -10.20 -25.05
CA GLN A 248 7.87 -11.57 -25.52
C GLN A 248 6.46 -12.02 -25.94
N ARG A 249 6.35 -12.86 -26.97
CA ARG A 249 5.09 -13.53 -27.32
C ARG A 249 4.70 -14.57 -26.25
N ALA A 250 4.42 -14.10 -25.05
CA ALA A 250 4.01 -14.93 -23.93
C ALA A 250 2.73 -14.33 -23.29
N ARG A 251 1.91 -15.19 -22.73
CA ARG A 251 0.67 -14.76 -22.05
C ARG A 251 1.00 -13.93 -20.82
N VAL A 252 0.50 -12.70 -20.78
CA VAL A 252 0.71 -11.74 -19.69
C VAL A 252 -0.38 -11.91 -18.63
N ARG A 253 0.05 -12.04 -17.40
CA ARG A 253 -0.82 -12.18 -16.22
C ARG A 253 -1.05 -10.86 -15.51
N ALA A 254 -0.04 -10.04 -15.39
CA ALA A 254 -0.12 -8.74 -14.75
C ALA A 254 0.93 -7.78 -15.31
N VAL A 255 0.61 -6.50 -15.27
CA VAL A 255 1.52 -5.40 -15.55
C VAL A 255 1.52 -4.44 -14.37
N THR A 256 2.70 -3.97 -13.98
CA THR A 256 2.89 -2.98 -12.92
C THR A 256 3.82 -1.90 -13.42
N ALA A 257 3.42 -0.66 -13.34
CA ALA A 257 4.26 0.48 -13.61
C ALA A 257 4.62 1.18 -12.29
N ARG A 258 5.89 1.56 -12.17
CA ARG A 258 6.42 2.28 -11.00
C ARG A 258 7.20 3.49 -11.47
N VAL A 259 6.96 4.64 -10.86
CA VAL A 259 7.70 5.87 -11.09
C VAL A 259 8.64 6.13 -9.93
N ASN A 260 9.90 6.40 -10.23
CA ASN A 260 10.99 6.53 -9.27
C ASN A 260 11.65 7.92 -9.36
N GLY A 261 12.41 8.29 -8.33
CA GLY A 261 13.12 9.56 -8.28
C GLY A 261 12.17 10.73 -8.24
N LEU A 262 11.19 10.70 -7.32
CA LEU A 262 10.19 11.73 -7.15
C LEU A 262 10.84 13.04 -6.70
N ALA A 263 10.48 14.14 -7.37
CA ALA A 263 10.91 15.51 -7.01
C ALA A 263 9.67 16.42 -6.99
N ALA A 264 9.76 17.54 -6.27
CA ALA A 264 8.71 18.55 -6.32
C ALA A 264 8.60 19.12 -7.75
N ALA A 265 7.36 19.26 -8.27
CA ALA A 265 7.11 19.72 -9.62
C ALA A 265 7.69 21.11 -9.89
N GLU A 266 7.67 21.98 -8.87
CA GLU A 266 8.22 23.34 -8.91
C GLU A 266 9.75 23.39 -9.14
N ARG A 267 10.47 22.29 -8.83
CA ARG A 267 11.92 22.15 -9.01
C ARG A 267 12.29 21.41 -10.28
N SER A 268 11.32 21.02 -11.09
CA SER A 268 11.55 20.29 -12.34
C SER A 268 11.68 21.26 -13.50
N PHE A 269 12.70 21.07 -14.33
CA PHE A 269 12.78 21.73 -15.62
C PHE A 269 11.77 21.10 -16.56
N VAL A 270 10.95 21.94 -17.19
CA VAL A 270 10.06 21.54 -18.27
C VAL A 270 10.87 21.51 -19.56
N GLN A 271 11.14 20.32 -20.08
CA GLN A 271 11.71 20.20 -21.42
C GLN A 271 10.61 20.51 -22.44
N LEU A 272 10.73 21.63 -23.12
CA LEU A 272 9.83 21.97 -24.22
C LEU A 272 10.08 20.99 -25.35
N THR A 273 8.99 20.42 -25.88
CA THR A 273 9.03 19.57 -27.08
C THR A 273 8.69 20.39 -28.29
N LEU A 274 9.33 20.10 -29.41
CA LEU A 274 8.98 20.73 -30.71
C LEU A 274 7.69 20.12 -31.31
N ASP A 275 7.11 19.15 -30.64
CA ASP A 275 5.87 18.48 -31.07
C ASP A 275 4.65 19.15 -30.43
N ALA A 276 3.90 19.90 -31.25
CA ALA A 276 2.69 20.60 -30.84
C ALA A 276 1.60 19.67 -30.27
N ALA A 277 1.53 18.41 -30.71
CA ALA A 277 0.55 17.45 -30.20
C ALA A 277 0.84 17.05 -28.75
N THR A 278 2.11 16.88 -28.41
CA THR A 278 2.56 16.56 -27.05
C THR A 278 2.33 17.74 -26.11
N GLU A 279 2.53 18.98 -26.58
CA GLU A 279 2.30 20.18 -25.77
C GLU A 279 0.81 20.41 -25.50
N ASN A 280 -0.06 20.19 -26.49
CA ASN A 280 -1.51 20.25 -26.32
C ASN A 280 -2.03 19.22 -25.30
N ASN A 281 -1.48 18.01 -25.27
CA ASN A 281 -1.86 16.99 -24.29
C ASN A 281 -1.52 17.43 -22.86
N ARG A 282 -0.42 18.13 -22.64
CA ARG A 282 -0.05 18.67 -21.32
C ARG A 282 -1.06 19.66 -20.76
N VAL A 283 -1.64 20.50 -21.63
CA VAL A 283 -2.65 21.49 -21.23
C VAL A 283 -3.98 20.81 -20.91
N LEU A 284 -4.30 19.71 -21.59
CA LEU A 284 -5.56 18.98 -21.38
C LEU A 284 -5.56 18.12 -20.12
N GLU A 285 -4.41 17.57 -19.69
CA GLU A 285 -4.33 16.68 -18.54
C GLU A 285 -4.89 17.27 -17.23
N PRO A 286 -4.57 18.52 -16.81
CA PRO A 286 -5.17 19.12 -15.63
C PRO A 286 -6.68 19.35 -15.73
N VAL A 287 -7.20 19.56 -16.96
CA VAL A 287 -8.64 19.71 -17.21
C VAL A 287 -9.35 18.36 -17.04
N LEU A 288 -8.74 17.28 -17.55
CA LEU A 288 -9.23 15.91 -17.36
C LEU A 288 -9.24 15.51 -15.88
N ASP A 289 -8.19 15.88 -15.13
CA ASP A 289 -8.12 15.61 -13.68
C ASP A 289 -9.23 16.36 -12.92
N LYS A 290 -9.49 17.64 -13.24
CA LYS A 290 -10.60 18.39 -12.64
C LYS A 290 -11.96 17.78 -12.98
N ALA A 291 -12.15 17.34 -14.21
CA ALA A 291 -13.38 16.69 -14.65
C ALA A 291 -13.58 15.36 -13.90
N ASN A 292 -12.56 14.53 -13.82
CA ASN A 292 -12.61 13.25 -13.09
C ASN A 292 -12.76 13.45 -11.57
N GLY A 293 -12.19 14.50 -10.98
CA GLY A 293 -12.39 14.87 -9.59
C GLY A 293 -13.82 15.32 -9.27
N ARG A 294 -14.51 15.98 -10.24
CA ARG A 294 -15.87 16.50 -10.05
C ARG A 294 -16.96 15.46 -10.34
N TRP A 295 -16.77 14.62 -11.34
CA TRP A 295 -17.80 13.69 -11.84
C TRP A 295 -17.45 12.20 -11.62
N GLY A 296 -16.33 11.90 -10.97
CA GLY A 296 -15.86 10.55 -10.68
C GLY A 296 -14.72 10.09 -11.59
N THR A 297 -13.86 9.25 -11.04
CA THR A 297 -12.70 8.69 -11.75
C THR A 297 -13.13 7.88 -12.98
N GLY A 298 -12.52 8.19 -14.14
CA GLY A 298 -12.81 7.50 -15.41
C GLY A 298 -13.98 8.07 -16.21
N THR A 299 -14.62 9.16 -15.74
CA THR A 299 -15.68 9.85 -16.51
C THR A 299 -15.14 10.43 -17.82
N VAL A 300 -13.94 10.96 -17.79
CA VAL A 300 -13.22 11.44 -18.96
C VAL A 300 -11.87 10.74 -19.04
N HIS A 301 -11.59 10.11 -20.18
CA HIS A 301 -10.34 9.38 -20.42
C HIS A 301 -9.94 9.50 -21.90
N PRO A 302 -8.67 9.26 -22.23
CA PRO A 302 -8.21 9.25 -23.62
C PRO A 302 -9.01 8.27 -24.49
N ALA A 303 -9.34 8.66 -25.72
CA ALA A 303 -10.14 7.84 -26.64
C ALA A 303 -9.56 6.42 -26.84
N ALA A 304 -8.24 6.27 -26.77
CA ALA A 304 -7.57 4.97 -26.86
C ALA A 304 -7.91 4.00 -25.72
N LEU A 305 -8.50 4.49 -24.60
CA LEU A 305 -9.00 3.66 -23.51
C LEU A 305 -10.49 3.30 -23.66
N THR A 306 -11.18 3.86 -24.65
CA THR A 306 -12.59 3.56 -24.92
C THR A 306 -12.68 2.18 -25.56
N ASN A 307 -13.39 1.25 -24.92
CA ASN A 307 -13.58 -0.09 -25.47
C ASN A 307 -14.66 -0.03 -26.57
N PRO A 308 -14.38 -0.31 -27.84
CA PRO A 308 -15.36 -0.24 -28.93
C PRO A 308 -16.52 -1.24 -28.74
N LYS A 309 -16.35 -2.25 -27.90
CA LYS A 309 -17.40 -3.25 -27.61
C LYS A 309 -18.45 -2.79 -26.58
N SER A 310 -18.26 -1.66 -25.90
CA SER A 310 -19.24 -1.16 -24.91
C SER A 310 -20.31 -0.22 -25.48
N HIS A 311 -20.24 0.15 -26.77
CA HIS A 311 -21.23 1.02 -27.42
C HIS A 311 -22.46 0.30 -27.99
N ALA A 312 -22.63 -1.00 -27.73
CA ALA A 312 -23.76 -1.78 -28.27
C ALA A 312 -25.08 -1.63 -27.50
N THR A 313 -25.18 -0.75 -26.50
CA THR A 313 -26.45 -0.51 -25.81
C THR A 313 -26.71 1.01 -25.74
N ARG A 314 -27.08 1.58 -26.87
CA ARG A 314 -27.79 2.88 -26.87
C ARG A 314 -29.19 2.62 -26.30
N PRO A 315 -29.63 3.33 -25.26
CA PRO A 315 -31.05 3.38 -24.94
C PRO A 315 -31.73 4.11 -26.10
N THR A 316 -32.61 3.39 -26.82
CA THR A 316 -33.51 3.99 -27.76
C THR A 316 -34.44 4.93 -27.01
N LEU A 317 -34.20 6.21 -27.14
CA LEU A 317 -35.18 7.24 -26.80
C LEU A 317 -36.42 7.03 -27.69
N ARG A 318 -37.46 6.45 -27.09
CA ARG A 318 -38.78 6.46 -27.72
C ARG A 318 -39.26 7.90 -27.85
N PRO A 319 -39.66 8.38 -29.05
CA PRO A 319 -40.27 9.68 -29.18
C PRO A 319 -41.61 9.69 -28.43
N ARG A 320 -41.80 10.65 -27.53
CA ARG A 320 -43.10 10.93 -26.95
C ARG A 320 -44.00 11.39 -28.06
N HIS A 321 -45.07 10.68 -28.31
CA HIS A 321 -46.20 11.13 -29.13
C HIS A 321 -46.89 12.28 -28.41
N PRO A 322 -47.17 13.42 -29.06
CA PRO A 322 -48.03 14.44 -28.47
C PRO A 322 -49.48 13.97 -28.60
N ASP A 323 -50.17 13.91 -27.47
CA ASP A 323 -51.61 13.75 -27.42
C ASP A 323 -52.28 14.94 -28.15
N ARG A 324 -53.22 14.65 -28.98
CA ARG A 324 -54.23 15.55 -29.56
C ARG A 324 -55.61 15.12 -29.12
N PRO A 325 -56.57 16.01 -29.19
CA PRO A 325 -57.37 16.60 -28.11
C PRO A 325 -58.51 15.74 -27.64
#